data_eef16f694652042e026c0653b4fee74b
#
_entry.id   eef16f694652042e026c0653b4fee74b
#
_cell.length_a   1.000
_cell.length_b   1.000
_cell.length_c   1.000
_cell.angle_alpha   90.00
_cell.angle_beta   90.00
_cell.angle_gamma   90.00
#
_symmetry.space_group_name_H-M   'P 1'
#
loop_
_entity.id
_entity.type
_entity.pdbx_description
1 polymer ?
#
loop_
_entity_poly.entity_id
_entity_poly.type
_entity_poly.pdbx_seq_one_letter_code
_entity_poly.pdbx_strand_id
1 'polypeptide(L)'
;MNYHILLTGATGLLGRYLLRDLLLADTSVAVLVRRGRRQNAAERVEALMLSWEAMLDRELPRPHVLEGDLSKPNLGLGEDDLNWIEENCDSVLHNAASLTFISSDPDGEPWISNVNGTKNVLEVCERTGIKDFHHVSTSYVCGLRDGDVFETELDEGQEWGNDYERSKVQAETLVRNAKFLSPPTFYRPAIIVGDSETGFTTTFHGFYAALHLAYTLHKSSTGESDREQAIRTRITLDGDERKSFVPVDWVSAVAAHIVTNREFHGQTYHLTPENPVSVGDIKKVLESAYGFEGAVFHGSGKPVDDPTEIEQLFYEHIRVYNSYWRDDPRFDGANTKSAAPHLPCPTIDFEMLLMMANKAIEMDFRWKEKVPGTKVPATST
;
A
#
# COMPACT_ATOMS: atom_id res chain seq x y z
N MET A 1 -32.90 -2.12 -3.72
CA MET A 1 -31.91 -2.96 -4.44
C MET A 1 -30.59 -2.71 -3.76
N ASN A 2 -29.89 -3.76 -3.34
CA ASN A 2 -28.52 -3.59 -2.81
C ASN A 2 -27.58 -3.56 -4.01
N TYR A 3 -27.09 -2.38 -4.34
CA TYR A 3 -26.05 -2.24 -5.37
C TYR A 3 -24.71 -2.70 -4.85
N HIS A 4 -23.84 -3.11 -5.79
CA HIS A 4 -22.48 -3.53 -5.49
C HIS A 4 -21.51 -2.34 -5.58
N ILE A 5 -20.50 -2.36 -4.72
CA ILE A 5 -19.30 -1.54 -4.89
C ILE A 5 -18.34 -2.30 -5.81
N LEU A 6 -17.94 -1.71 -6.93
CA LEU A 6 -16.92 -2.28 -7.80
C LEU A 6 -15.53 -1.99 -7.24
N LEU A 7 -14.90 -2.97 -6.62
CA LEU A 7 -13.56 -2.86 -6.04
C LEU A 7 -12.49 -3.30 -7.05
N THR A 8 -11.53 -2.43 -7.35
CA THR A 8 -10.33 -2.80 -8.09
C THR A 8 -9.16 -3.07 -7.15
N GLY A 9 -8.24 -3.95 -7.55
CA GLY A 9 -7.06 -4.26 -6.72
C GLY A 9 -7.33 -5.13 -5.49
N ALA A 10 -8.44 -5.86 -5.46
CA ALA A 10 -8.87 -6.71 -4.33
C ALA A 10 -7.83 -7.75 -3.87
N THR A 11 -6.90 -8.16 -4.74
CA THR A 11 -5.87 -9.15 -4.40
C THR A 11 -4.55 -8.55 -3.89
N GLY A 12 -4.43 -7.21 -3.85
CA GLY A 12 -3.30 -6.49 -3.24
C GLY A 12 -3.40 -6.44 -1.72
N LEU A 13 -2.36 -5.92 -1.05
CA LEU A 13 -2.33 -5.83 0.43
C LEU A 13 -3.55 -5.08 0.99
N LEU A 14 -3.76 -3.82 0.62
CA LEU A 14 -4.91 -3.06 1.11
C LEU A 14 -6.23 -3.62 0.57
N GLY A 15 -6.28 -4.02 -0.71
CA GLY A 15 -7.51 -4.48 -1.34
C GLY A 15 -8.12 -5.73 -0.71
N ARG A 16 -7.31 -6.65 -0.20
CA ARG A 16 -7.79 -7.84 0.51
C ARG A 16 -8.45 -7.50 1.85
N TYR A 17 -7.94 -6.49 2.57
CA TYR A 17 -8.54 -5.98 3.79
C TYR A 17 -9.82 -5.22 3.48
N LEU A 18 -9.83 -4.35 2.46
CA LEU A 18 -11.03 -3.65 2.00
C LEU A 18 -12.15 -4.63 1.63
N LEU A 19 -11.83 -5.70 0.89
CA LEU A 19 -12.82 -6.73 0.57
C LEU A 19 -13.38 -7.38 1.84
N ARG A 20 -12.52 -7.78 2.78
CA ARG A 20 -12.93 -8.34 4.07
C ARG A 20 -13.88 -7.39 4.82
N ASP A 21 -13.48 -6.14 5.00
CA ASP A 21 -14.20 -5.19 5.86
C ASP A 21 -15.54 -4.78 5.23
N LEU A 22 -15.60 -4.62 3.91
CA LEU A 22 -16.84 -4.39 3.20
C LEU A 22 -17.82 -5.56 3.32
N LEU A 23 -17.35 -6.80 3.18
CA LEU A 23 -18.18 -7.98 3.35
C LEU A 23 -18.64 -8.18 4.80
N LEU A 24 -17.79 -7.82 5.78
CA LEU A 24 -18.16 -7.82 7.21
C LEU A 24 -19.21 -6.75 7.55
N ALA A 25 -19.26 -5.67 6.78
CA ALA A 25 -20.28 -4.62 6.85
C ALA A 25 -21.55 -4.94 6.02
N ASP A 26 -21.74 -6.20 5.63
CA ASP A 26 -22.88 -6.67 4.81
C ASP A 26 -23.05 -5.91 3.49
N THR A 27 -21.93 -5.39 2.94
CA THR A 27 -21.93 -4.68 1.67
C THR A 27 -21.75 -5.66 0.52
N SER A 28 -22.57 -5.52 -0.54
CA SER A 28 -22.38 -6.27 -1.77
C SER A 28 -21.16 -5.73 -2.53
N VAL A 29 -20.23 -6.62 -2.91
CA VAL A 29 -18.98 -6.24 -3.59
C VAL A 29 -18.83 -7.00 -4.91
N ALA A 30 -18.50 -6.28 -5.98
CA ALA A 30 -17.95 -6.84 -7.20
C ALA A 30 -16.44 -6.57 -7.23
N VAL A 31 -15.64 -7.52 -7.69
CA VAL A 31 -14.18 -7.38 -7.75
C VAL A 31 -13.67 -7.52 -9.18
N LEU A 32 -12.88 -6.56 -9.63
CA LEU A 32 -12.14 -6.66 -10.89
C LEU A 32 -10.77 -7.28 -10.62
N VAL A 33 -10.53 -8.48 -11.15
CA VAL A 33 -9.31 -9.24 -10.89
C VAL A 33 -8.70 -9.79 -12.18
N ARG A 34 -7.40 -9.59 -12.35
CA ARG A 34 -6.67 -10.12 -13.51
C ARG A 34 -6.49 -11.64 -13.41
N ARG A 35 -6.58 -12.32 -14.55
CA ARG A 35 -6.09 -13.70 -14.68
C ARG A 35 -4.61 -13.77 -14.29
N GLY A 36 -4.27 -14.69 -13.41
CA GLY A 36 -2.90 -15.01 -13.06
C GLY A 36 -2.28 -16.01 -14.06
N ARG A 37 -0.99 -16.30 -13.88
CA ARG A 37 -0.30 -17.28 -14.72
C ARG A 37 -0.83 -18.72 -14.55
N ARG A 38 -1.36 -19.06 -13.38
CA ARG A 38 -1.78 -20.43 -13.02
C ARG A 38 -3.25 -20.51 -12.58
N GLN A 39 -3.88 -19.41 -12.27
CA GLN A 39 -5.22 -19.31 -11.71
C GLN A 39 -6.02 -18.24 -12.47
N ASN A 40 -7.28 -18.51 -12.71
CA ASN A 40 -8.21 -17.49 -13.18
C ASN A 40 -8.63 -16.55 -12.05
N ALA A 41 -9.42 -15.52 -12.36
CA ALA A 41 -9.83 -14.52 -11.38
C ALA A 41 -10.66 -15.15 -10.23
N ALA A 42 -11.59 -16.03 -10.56
CA ALA A 42 -12.46 -16.68 -9.57
C ALA A 42 -11.65 -17.55 -8.59
N GLU A 43 -10.69 -18.34 -9.10
CA GLU A 43 -9.82 -19.16 -8.27
C GLU A 43 -8.95 -18.31 -7.33
N ARG A 44 -8.46 -17.15 -7.78
CA ARG A 44 -7.68 -16.23 -6.96
C ARG A 44 -8.53 -15.59 -5.86
N VAL A 45 -9.74 -15.20 -6.18
CA VAL A 45 -10.67 -14.63 -5.20
C VAL A 45 -11.10 -15.68 -4.20
N GLU A 46 -11.43 -16.90 -4.64
CA GLU A 46 -11.81 -17.98 -3.73
C GLU A 46 -10.67 -18.34 -2.76
N ALA A 47 -9.42 -18.42 -3.23
CA ALA A 47 -8.27 -18.65 -2.35
C ALA A 47 -8.14 -17.54 -1.28
N LEU A 48 -8.38 -16.29 -1.66
CA LEU A 48 -8.40 -15.16 -0.73
C LEU A 48 -9.54 -15.28 0.29
N MET A 49 -10.75 -15.62 -0.16
CA MET A 49 -11.91 -15.78 0.71
C MET A 49 -11.69 -16.89 1.74
N LEU A 50 -11.24 -18.06 1.30
CA LEU A 50 -10.90 -19.18 2.19
C LEU A 50 -9.81 -18.82 3.22
N SER A 51 -8.84 -17.98 2.82
CA SER A 51 -7.82 -17.47 3.75
C SER A 51 -8.43 -16.61 4.87
N TRP A 52 -9.37 -15.73 4.53
CA TRP A 52 -10.07 -14.91 5.52
C TRP A 52 -11.00 -15.73 6.39
N GLU A 53 -11.76 -16.66 5.81
CA GLU A 53 -12.67 -17.54 6.56
C GLU A 53 -11.93 -18.38 7.59
N ALA A 54 -10.76 -18.91 7.21
CA ALA A 54 -9.90 -19.66 8.14
C ALA A 54 -9.34 -18.77 9.28
N MET A 55 -9.08 -17.49 9.01
CA MET A 55 -8.58 -16.57 10.03
C MET A 55 -9.70 -16.07 10.95
N LEU A 56 -10.90 -15.85 10.42
CA LEU A 56 -12.05 -15.31 11.15
C LEU A 56 -12.93 -16.38 11.80
N ASP A 57 -12.65 -17.66 11.52
CA ASP A 57 -13.46 -18.82 11.94
C ASP A 57 -14.97 -18.64 11.59
N ARG A 58 -15.23 -18.07 10.40
CA ARG A 58 -16.61 -17.85 9.89
C ARG A 58 -16.62 -17.79 8.37
N GLU A 59 -17.76 -18.18 7.78
CA GLU A 59 -18.00 -17.98 6.35
C GLU A 59 -18.28 -16.51 6.03
N LEU A 60 -17.83 -16.07 4.84
CA LEU A 60 -18.09 -14.74 4.30
C LEU A 60 -18.91 -14.82 3.01
N PRO A 61 -19.76 -13.84 2.72
CA PRO A 61 -20.42 -13.73 1.42
C PRO A 61 -19.41 -13.69 0.29
N ARG A 62 -19.74 -14.30 -0.86
CA ARG A 62 -18.84 -14.27 -2.03
C ARG A 62 -19.06 -12.99 -2.85
N PRO A 63 -18.00 -12.26 -3.21
CA PRO A 63 -18.12 -11.14 -4.11
C PRO A 63 -18.43 -11.62 -5.52
N HIS A 64 -19.05 -10.77 -6.34
CA HIS A 64 -19.15 -11.02 -7.78
C HIS A 64 -17.78 -10.81 -8.44
N VAL A 65 -17.32 -11.78 -9.24
CA VAL A 65 -15.96 -11.74 -9.80
C VAL A 65 -15.99 -11.41 -11.28
N LEU A 66 -15.37 -10.30 -11.65
CA LEU A 66 -15.13 -9.88 -13.03
C LEU A 66 -13.66 -10.14 -13.39
N GLU A 67 -13.41 -10.96 -14.40
CA GLU A 67 -12.05 -11.20 -14.90
C GLU A 67 -11.67 -10.12 -15.92
N GLY A 68 -10.85 -9.17 -15.53
CA GLY A 68 -10.46 -8.04 -16.36
C GLY A 68 -9.06 -7.50 -16.06
N ASP A 69 -8.63 -6.50 -16.84
CA ASP A 69 -7.31 -5.89 -16.76
C ASP A 69 -7.39 -4.38 -16.96
N LEU A 70 -6.96 -3.61 -15.98
CA LEU A 70 -6.97 -2.14 -15.99
C LEU A 70 -6.19 -1.54 -17.19
N SER A 71 -5.17 -2.25 -17.69
CA SER A 71 -4.37 -1.76 -18.81
C SER A 71 -5.09 -1.83 -20.17
N LYS A 72 -6.29 -2.41 -20.21
CA LYS A 72 -7.04 -2.65 -21.45
C LYS A 72 -8.25 -1.72 -21.55
N PRO A 73 -8.64 -1.32 -22.78
CA PRO A 73 -9.92 -0.65 -23.02
C PRO A 73 -11.08 -1.47 -22.43
N ASN A 74 -12.11 -0.79 -21.92
CA ASN A 74 -13.23 -1.40 -21.20
C ASN A 74 -12.79 -2.36 -20.08
N LEU A 75 -11.59 -2.17 -19.49
CA LEU A 75 -10.99 -3.06 -18.50
C LEU A 75 -10.80 -4.50 -18.99
N GLY A 76 -10.82 -4.74 -20.31
CA GLY A 76 -10.79 -6.06 -20.91
C GLY A 76 -12.09 -6.87 -20.73
N LEU A 77 -13.17 -6.22 -20.30
CA LEU A 77 -14.49 -6.83 -20.09
C LEU A 77 -15.29 -6.93 -21.38
N GLY A 78 -16.14 -7.97 -21.46
CA GLY A 78 -17.13 -8.12 -22.53
C GLY A 78 -18.39 -7.29 -22.29
N GLU A 79 -19.29 -7.25 -23.31
CA GLU A 79 -20.55 -6.53 -23.20
C GLU A 79 -21.45 -7.04 -22.06
N ASP A 80 -21.49 -8.33 -21.82
CA ASP A 80 -22.30 -8.94 -20.76
C ASP A 80 -21.83 -8.48 -19.37
N ASP A 81 -20.50 -8.40 -19.16
CA ASP A 81 -19.93 -7.90 -17.90
C ASP A 81 -20.22 -6.40 -17.70
N LEU A 82 -20.12 -5.61 -18.77
CA LEU A 82 -20.38 -4.17 -18.72
C LEU A 82 -21.88 -3.88 -18.46
N ASN A 83 -22.78 -4.65 -19.08
CA ASN A 83 -24.21 -4.57 -18.79
C ASN A 83 -24.50 -4.99 -17.34
N TRP A 84 -23.82 -6.04 -16.85
CA TRP A 84 -23.97 -6.44 -15.45
C TRP A 84 -23.52 -5.33 -14.49
N ILE A 85 -22.40 -4.64 -14.77
CA ILE A 85 -21.94 -3.50 -13.98
C ILE A 85 -22.98 -2.38 -13.99
N GLU A 86 -23.52 -2.02 -15.17
CA GLU A 86 -24.54 -0.98 -15.32
C GLU A 86 -25.79 -1.28 -14.48
N GLU A 87 -26.23 -2.54 -14.45
CA GLU A 87 -27.43 -2.96 -13.73
C GLU A 87 -27.21 -3.13 -12.23
N ASN A 88 -26.00 -3.44 -11.78
CA ASN A 88 -25.74 -3.91 -10.41
C ASN A 88 -24.77 -3.06 -9.60
N CYS A 89 -23.99 -2.16 -10.20
CA CYS A 89 -23.04 -1.33 -9.46
C CYS A 89 -23.46 0.14 -9.44
N ASP A 90 -23.35 0.80 -8.29
CA ASP A 90 -23.62 2.24 -8.14
C ASP A 90 -22.39 3.06 -7.76
N SER A 91 -21.34 2.40 -7.33
CA SER A 91 -20.10 3.04 -6.90
C SER A 91 -18.85 2.22 -7.26
N VAL A 92 -17.71 2.91 -7.34
CA VAL A 92 -16.39 2.30 -7.57
C VAL A 92 -15.45 2.66 -6.42
N LEU A 93 -14.78 1.65 -5.86
CA LEU A 93 -13.60 1.83 -5.00
C LEU A 93 -12.34 1.43 -5.77
N HIS A 94 -11.69 2.44 -6.36
CA HIS A 94 -10.50 2.26 -7.18
C HIS A 94 -9.24 2.24 -6.32
N ASN A 95 -8.80 1.03 -5.96
CA ASN A 95 -7.62 0.78 -5.11
C ASN A 95 -6.43 0.20 -5.89
N ALA A 96 -6.64 -0.31 -7.09
CA ALA A 96 -5.55 -0.89 -7.88
C ALA A 96 -4.51 0.17 -8.28
N ALA A 97 -3.25 -0.11 -7.97
CA ALA A 97 -2.11 0.72 -8.35
C ALA A 97 -0.83 -0.11 -8.47
N SER A 98 0.13 0.38 -9.24
CA SER A 98 1.51 -0.08 -9.26
C SER A 98 2.35 0.74 -8.27
N LEU A 99 3.23 0.07 -7.52
CA LEU A 99 4.19 0.68 -6.61
C LEU A 99 5.58 0.80 -7.24
N THR A 100 5.67 0.98 -8.56
CA THR A 100 6.94 1.20 -9.25
C THR A 100 7.41 2.63 -9.01
N PHE A 101 8.48 2.80 -8.24
CA PHE A 101 9.01 4.12 -7.86
C PHE A 101 9.84 4.77 -8.96
N ILE A 102 10.60 3.98 -9.72
CA ILE A 102 11.44 4.46 -10.82
C ILE A 102 11.03 3.69 -12.07
N SER A 103 10.56 4.40 -13.08
CA SER A 103 10.25 3.81 -14.38
C SER A 103 11.50 3.71 -15.23
N SER A 104 11.69 2.58 -15.89
CA SER A 104 12.68 2.41 -16.96
C SER A 104 12.10 2.68 -18.35
N ASP A 105 10.77 2.82 -18.45
CA ASP A 105 10.02 3.00 -19.67
C ASP A 105 8.95 4.07 -19.45
N PRO A 106 8.95 5.18 -20.20
CA PRO A 106 7.94 6.24 -20.09
C PRO A 106 6.50 5.75 -20.31
N ASP A 107 6.32 4.68 -21.08
CA ASP A 107 5.02 4.06 -21.36
C ASP A 107 4.77 2.81 -20.49
N GLY A 108 5.69 2.50 -19.55
CA GLY A 108 5.62 1.35 -18.65
C GLY A 108 4.93 1.65 -17.33
N GLU A 109 5.24 0.83 -16.31
CA GLU A 109 4.80 1.10 -14.94
C GLU A 109 5.62 2.24 -14.32
N PRO A 110 5.03 3.13 -13.51
CA PRO A 110 3.66 3.05 -12.96
C PRO A 110 2.55 3.66 -13.83
N TRP A 111 2.89 4.21 -15.00
CA TRP A 111 1.96 4.97 -15.85
C TRP A 111 0.80 4.14 -16.40
N ILE A 112 1.10 2.90 -16.84
CA ILE A 112 0.08 1.97 -17.36
C ILE A 112 -1.00 1.71 -16.30
N SER A 113 -0.59 1.33 -15.08
CA SER A 113 -1.58 0.98 -14.04
C SER A 113 -2.21 2.21 -13.41
N ASN A 114 -1.40 3.22 -13.03
CA ASN A 114 -1.90 4.31 -12.20
C ASN A 114 -2.64 5.39 -13.02
N VAL A 115 -2.15 5.73 -14.19
CA VAL A 115 -2.74 6.79 -15.03
C VAL A 115 -3.69 6.20 -16.06
N ASN A 116 -3.19 5.32 -16.96
CA ASN A 116 -4.02 4.74 -18.00
C ASN A 116 -5.09 3.81 -17.42
N GLY A 117 -4.75 3.03 -16.37
CA GLY A 117 -5.72 2.22 -15.63
C GLY A 117 -6.84 3.04 -15.02
N THR A 118 -6.52 4.17 -14.37
CA THR A 118 -7.54 5.09 -13.82
C THR A 118 -8.41 5.67 -14.93
N LYS A 119 -7.83 6.05 -16.08
CA LYS A 119 -8.59 6.53 -17.24
C LYS A 119 -9.56 5.47 -17.74
N ASN A 120 -9.12 4.22 -17.91
CA ASN A 120 -9.98 3.12 -18.35
C ASN A 120 -11.13 2.84 -17.35
N VAL A 121 -10.88 2.96 -16.04
CA VAL A 121 -11.95 2.84 -15.02
C VAL A 121 -12.96 3.98 -15.16
N LEU A 122 -12.51 5.21 -15.34
CA LEU A 122 -13.39 6.37 -15.57
C LEU A 122 -14.25 6.20 -16.85
N GLU A 123 -13.68 5.71 -17.94
CA GLU A 123 -14.41 5.42 -19.18
C GLU A 123 -15.51 4.38 -18.95
N VAL A 124 -15.23 3.33 -18.17
CA VAL A 124 -16.27 2.34 -17.79
C VAL A 124 -17.33 2.97 -16.90
N CYS A 125 -16.96 3.79 -15.90
CA CYS A 125 -17.93 4.50 -15.07
C CYS A 125 -18.85 5.41 -15.89
N GLU A 126 -18.31 6.19 -16.84
CA GLU A 126 -19.11 7.06 -17.72
C GLU A 126 -20.07 6.24 -18.59
N ARG A 127 -19.59 5.12 -19.15
CA ARG A 127 -20.38 4.20 -19.96
C ARG A 127 -21.52 3.55 -19.19
N THR A 128 -21.26 3.09 -17.95
CA THR A 128 -22.21 2.34 -17.11
C THR A 128 -23.02 3.23 -16.18
N GLY A 129 -22.84 4.55 -16.25
CA GLY A 129 -23.60 5.52 -15.45
C GLY A 129 -23.21 5.60 -13.96
N ILE A 130 -22.10 4.97 -13.54
CA ILE A 130 -21.60 5.08 -12.17
C ILE A 130 -21.06 6.49 -11.94
N LYS A 131 -21.54 7.16 -10.89
CA LYS A 131 -21.18 8.54 -10.55
C LYS A 131 -20.47 8.66 -9.20
N ASP A 132 -20.59 7.68 -8.33
CA ASP A 132 -19.96 7.66 -7.01
C ASP A 132 -18.59 6.98 -7.11
N PHE A 133 -17.52 7.77 -6.94
CA PHE A 133 -16.15 7.32 -7.19
C PHE A 133 -15.26 7.56 -5.98
N HIS A 134 -14.71 6.49 -5.45
CA HIS A 134 -13.74 6.48 -4.37
C HIS A 134 -12.36 6.10 -4.91
N HIS A 135 -11.37 6.96 -4.73
CA HIS A 135 -10.01 6.77 -5.24
C HIS A 135 -9.00 6.61 -4.11
N VAL A 136 -8.31 5.48 -4.07
CA VAL A 136 -7.17 5.31 -3.18
C VAL A 136 -5.93 5.95 -3.82
N SER A 137 -5.54 7.11 -3.29
CA SER A 137 -4.35 7.87 -3.65
C SER A 137 -3.20 7.58 -2.66
N THR A 138 -2.41 8.57 -2.30
CA THR A 138 -1.37 8.53 -1.27
C THR A 138 -1.19 9.91 -0.65
N SER A 139 -0.79 10.00 0.62
CA SER A 139 -0.40 11.28 1.23
C SER A 139 0.84 11.88 0.55
N TYR A 140 1.67 11.05 -0.09
CA TYR A 140 2.88 11.48 -0.79
C TYR A 140 2.62 12.13 -2.16
N VAL A 141 1.36 12.43 -2.52
CA VAL A 141 1.05 13.41 -3.57
C VAL A 141 1.59 14.80 -3.25
N CYS A 142 2.01 15.04 -2.01
CA CYS A 142 2.72 16.25 -1.60
C CYS A 142 4.13 16.38 -2.21
N GLY A 143 4.69 15.31 -2.78
CA GLY A 143 6.07 15.31 -3.28
C GLY A 143 7.10 15.65 -2.20
N LEU A 144 8.10 16.46 -2.56
CA LEU A 144 9.22 16.85 -1.67
C LEU A 144 8.91 18.07 -0.79
N ARG A 145 7.66 18.34 -0.47
CA ARG A 145 7.27 19.43 0.44
C ARG A 145 7.67 19.13 1.87
N ASP A 146 7.98 20.20 2.62
CA ASP A 146 8.17 20.21 4.06
C ASP A 146 6.99 20.95 4.73
N GLY A 147 6.93 20.89 6.06
CA GLY A 147 5.93 21.60 6.87
C GLY A 147 4.57 20.93 6.87
N ASP A 148 3.51 21.74 6.86
CA ASP A 148 2.13 21.22 6.91
C ASP A 148 1.60 20.94 5.49
N VAL A 149 0.93 19.82 5.32
CA VAL A 149 0.27 19.38 4.09
C VAL A 149 -1.21 19.13 4.38
N PHE A 150 -2.07 19.89 3.72
CA PHE A 150 -3.52 19.86 3.96
C PHE A 150 -4.26 18.90 3.02
N GLU A 151 -5.38 18.34 3.49
CA GLU A 151 -6.25 17.45 2.70
C GLU A 151 -6.82 18.13 1.45
N THR A 152 -6.92 19.46 1.45
CA THR A 152 -7.42 20.27 0.31
C THR A 152 -6.40 20.47 -0.82
N GLU A 153 -5.12 20.24 -0.55
CA GLU A 153 -4.02 20.50 -1.50
C GLU A 153 -3.77 19.27 -2.38
N LEU A 154 -3.28 19.49 -3.61
CA LEU A 154 -2.85 18.43 -4.51
C LEU A 154 -1.59 18.84 -5.28
N ASP A 155 -1.70 19.75 -6.25
CA ASP A 155 -0.59 20.27 -7.04
C ASP A 155 -0.37 21.75 -6.67
N GLU A 156 0.63 21.96 -5.81
CA GLU A 156 1.05 23.28 -5.33
C GLU A 156 2.38 23.72 -5.99
N GLY A 157 2.74 23.08 -7.12
CA GLY A 157 4.00 23.33 -7.82
C GLY A 157 5.21 22.66 -7.16
N GLN A 158 5.02 21.63 -6.35
CA GLN A 158 6.06 20.88 -5.66
C GLN A 158 6.89 20.02 -6.63
N GLU A 159 8.12 19.75 -6.23
CA GLU A 159 8.95 18.73 -6.86
C GLU A 159 8.52 17.33 -6.42
N TRP A 160 8.69 16.36 -7.31
CA TRP A 160 8.32 14.95 -7.10
C TRP A 160 9.54 14.12 -6.74
N GLY A 161 9.42 13.30 -5.74
CA GLY A 161 10.48 12.41 -5.32
C GLY A 161 10.70 11.23 -6.27
N ASN A 162 9.64 10.79 -6.98
CA ASN A 162 9.68 9.62 -7.86
C ASN A 162 8.49 9.56 -8.82
N ASP A 163 8.53 8.59 -9.76
CA ASP A 163 7.49 8.40 -10.77
C ASP A 163 6.17 7.89 -10.18
N TYR A 164 6.22 7.14 -9.09
CA TYR A 164 4.99 6.71 -8.40
C TYR A 164 4.18 7.92 -7.91
N GLU A 165 4.81 8.86 -7.19
CA GLU A 165 4.14 10.07 -6.70
C GLU A 165 3.53 10.87 -7.85
N ARG A 166 4.31 11.12 -8.92
CA ARG A 166 3.82 11.81 -10.13
C ARG A 166 2.62 11.11 -10.75
N SER A 167 2.66 9.78 -10.87
CA SER A 167 1.57 9.00 -11.45
C SER A 167 0.30 9.08 -10.59
N LYS A 168 0.44 9.09 -9.26
CA LYS A 168 -0.71 9.20 -8.34
C LYS A 168 -1.35 10.58 -8.39
N VAL A 169 -0.56 11.66 -8.50
CA VAL A 169 -1.09 13.02 -8.72
C VAL A 169 -1.85 13.11 -10.04
N GLN A 170 -1.28 12.57 -11.13
CA GLN A 170 -1.96 12.58 -12.42
C GLN A 170 -3.27 11.76 -12.38
N ALA A 171 -3.27 10.60 -11.75
CA ALA A 171 -4.47 9.79 -11.57
C ALA A 171 -5.55 10.54 -10.75
N GLU A 172 -5.17 11.13 -9.62
CA GLU A 172 -6.10 11.92 -8.80
C GLU A 172 -6.65 13.14 -9.57
N THR A 173 -5.81 13.80 -10.36
CA THR A 173 -6.20 14.91 -11.24
C THR A 173 -7.21 14.47 -12.31
N LEU A 174 -7.04 13.30 -12.93
CA LEU A 174 -8.02 12.73 -13.87
C LEU A 174 -9.38 12.54 -13.20
N VAL A 175 -9.41 11.96 -12.00
CA VAL A 175 -10.66 11.73 -11.25
C VAL A 175 -11.33 13.07 -10.88
N ARG A 176 -10.59 14.06 -10.38
CA ARG A 176 -11.10 15.40 -10.05
C ARG A 176 -11.70 16.13 -11.25
N ASN A 177 -11.17 15.88 -12.44
CA ASN A 177 -11.60 16.52 -13.67
C ASN A 177 -12.75 15.80 -14.39
N ALA A 178 -13.14 14.62 -13.97
CA ALA A 178 -14.23 13.82 -14.55
C ALA A 178 -15.60 14.42 -14.17
N LYS A 179 -16.12 15.30 -15.01
CA LYS A 179 -17.33 16.12 -14.74
C LYS A 179 -18.64 15.34 -14.65
N PHE A 180 -18.66 14.09 -15.13
CA PHE A 180 -19.84 13.21 -15.01
C PHE A 180 -19.99 12.60 -13.62
N LEU A 181 -18.91 12.61 -12.81
CA LEU A 181 -18.93 12.10 -11.45
C LEU A 181 -19.65 13.07 -10.48
N SER A 182 -20.27 12.53 -9.45
CA SER A 182 -20.52 13.26 -8.20
C SER A 182 -19.17 13.67 -7.58
N PRO A 183 -19.11 14.61 -6.62
CA PRO A 183 -17.84 14.92 -5.98
C PRO A 183 -17.11 13.65 -5.51
N PRO A 184 -15.94 13.32 -6.07
CA PRO A 184 -15.26 12.06 -5.75
C PRO A 184 -14.61 12.09 -4.36
N THR A 185 -14.50 10.91 -3.76
CA THR A 185 -13.84 10.73 -2.45
C THR A 185 -12.42 10.22 -2.64
N PHE A 186 -11.46 10.82 -1.93
CA PHE A 186 -10.06 10.45 -2.02
C PHE A 186 -9.53 9.95 -0.69
N TYR A 187 -8.87 8.80 -0.70
CA TYR A 187 -8.14 8.26 0.45
C TYR A 187 -6.65 8.41 0.18
N ARG A 188 -5.93 9.10 1.05
CA ARG A 188 -4.50 9.33 0.96
C ARG A 188 -3.77 8.68 2.14
N PRO A 189 -3.59 7.36 2.13
CA PRO A 189 -2.80 6.70 3.15
C PRO A 189 -1.34 7.13 3.07
N ALA A 190 -0.70 7.18 4.24
CA ALA A 190 0.75 7.25 4.35
C ALA A 190 1.39 5.89 4.01
N ILE A 191 2.58 5.59 4.52
CA ILE A 191 3.26 4.31 4.23
C ILE A 191 2.50 3.18 4.95
N ILE A 192 1.79 2.38 4.17
CA ILE A 192 1.06 1.22 4.71
C ILE A 192 2.08 0.14 5.09
N VAL A 193 2.02 -0.27 6.34
CA VAL A 193 2.78 -1.40 6.89
C VAL A 193 1.85 -2.60 7.14
N GLY A 194 2.32 -3.62 7.85
CA GLY A 194 1.56 -4.81 8.17
C GLY A 194 0.32 -4.56 9.04
N ASP A 195 -0.41 -5.63 9.27
CA ASP A 195 -1.55 -5.67 10.18
C ASP A 195 -1.13 -5.41 11.62
N SER A 196 -1.88 -4.59 12.34
CA SER A 196 -1.52 -4.11 13.69
C SER A 196 -1.54 -5.21 14.76
N GLU A 197 -2.27 -6.30 14.54
CA GLU A 197 -2.39 -7.40 15.51
C GLU A 197 -1.48 -8.58 15.17
N THR A 198 -1.28 -8.86 13.87
CA THR A 198 -0.61 -10.07 13.40
C THR A 198 0.74 -9.82 12.74
N GLY A 199 1.05 -8.57 12.41
CA GLY A 199 2.22 -8.18 11.62
C GLY A 199 2.16 -8.64 10.16
N PHE A 200 1.06 -9.24 9.72
CA PHE A 200 0.92 -9.80 8.40
C PHE A 200 1.01 -8.75 7.30
N THR A 201 1.81 -9.04 6.27
CA THR A 201 1.91 -8.25 5.05
C THR A 201 2.11 -9.13 3.83
N THR A 202 1.74 -8.64 2.65
CA THR A 202 2.05 -9.28 1.35
C THR A 202 3.02 -8.44 0.52
N THR A 203 3.41 -7.26 1.06
CA THR A 203 4.20 -6.26 0.36
C THR A 203 5.41 -5.87 1.22
N PHE A 204 6.61 -6.01 0.67
CA PHE A 204 7.86 -5.84 1.39
C PHE A 204 8.66 -4.62 0.88
N HIS A 205 8.01 -3.45 0.84
CA HIS A 205 8.61 -2.16 0.46
C HIS A 205 8.99 -1.31 1.69
N GLY A 206 9.71 -0.22 1.49
CA GLY A 206 10.04 0.74 2.54
C GLY A 206 10.77 0.09 3.72
N PHE A 207 10.17 0.11 4.91
CA PHE A 207 10.66 -0.52 6.12
C PHE A 207 11.10 -1.99 5.91
N TYR A 208 10.28 -2.77 5.22
CA TYR A 208 10.59 -4.18 4.95
C TYR A 208 11.73 -4.39 3.97
N ALA A 209 11.97 -3.46 3.05
CA ALA A 209 13.11 -3.53 2.14
C ALA A 209 14.44 -3.32 2.90
N ALA A 210 14.48 -2.35 3.83
CA ALA A 210 15.62 -2.15 4.71
C ALA A 210 15.86 -3.36 5.63
N LEU A 211 14.79 -3.92 6.18
CA LEU A 211 14.83 -5.14 6.99
C LEU A 211 15.38 -6.35 6.21
N HIS A 212 14.89 -6.57 4.97
CA HIS A 212 15.34 -7.66 4.11
C HIS A 212 16.80 -7.52 3.71
N LEU A 213 17.26 -6.32 3.44
CA LEU A 213 18.66 -6.05 3.13
C LEU A 213 19.54 -6.38 4.35
N ALA A 214 19.18 -5.87 5.54
CA ALA A 214 19.89 -6.20 6.79
C ALA A 214 19.95 -7.71 7.04
N TYR A 215 18.84 -8.43 6.79
CA TYR A 215 18.78 -9.89 6.87
C TYR A 215 19.76 -10.57 5.91
N THR A 216 19.80 -10.12 4.68
CA THR A 216 20.69 -10.69 3.65
C THR A 216 22.15 -10.49 4.00
N LEU A 217 22.52 -9.29 4.45
CA LEU A 217 23.88 -8.95 4.89
C LEU A 217 24.29 -9.77 6.12
N HIS A 218 23.41 -9.89 7.12
CA HIS A 218 23.65 -10.70 8.31
C HIS A 218 23.88 -12.19 7.97
N LYS A 219 23.08 -12.75 7.08
CA LYS A 219 23.17 -14.15 6.67
C LYS A 219 24.42 -14.48 5.83
N SER A 220 24.94 -13.52 5.09
CA SER A 220 26.13 -13.68 4.26
C SER A 220 27.45 -13.59 5.03
N SER A 221 27.42 -13.05 6.25
CA SER A 221 28.62 -12.88 7.10
C SER A 221 28.97 -14.19 7.83
N THR A 222 30.20 -14.70 7.61
CA THR A 222 30.61 -16.07 8.04
C THR A 222 31.38 -16.18 9.37
N GLY A 223 31.75 -15.04 10.01
CA GLY A 223 32.52 -14.99 11.27
C GLY A 223 31.98 -13.99 12.29
N GLU A 224 32.16 -14.22 13.61
CA GLU A 224 31.68 -13.29 14.64
C GLU A 224 32.40 -11.93 14.58
N SER A 225 33.75 -11.91 14.38
CA SER A 225 34.50 -10.64 14.22
C SER A 225 34.20 -9.93 12.90
N ASP A 226 33.88 -10.70 11.84
CA ASP A 226 33.51 -10.14 10.54
C ASP A 226 32.08 -9.60 10.56
N ARG A 227 31.19 -10.14 11.40
CA ARG A 227 29.82 -9.68 11.59
C ARG A 227 29.75 -8.29 12.20
N GLU A 228 30.54 -8.01 13.24
CA GLU A 228 30.54 -6.69 13.88
C GLU A 228 31.14 -5.58 12.99
N GLN A 229 32.19 -5.89 12.19
CA GLN A 229 32.80 -4.92 11.26
C GLN A 229 32.05 -4.84 9.91
N ALA A 230 31.49 -5.96 9.43
CA ALA A 230 30.84 -6.03 8.12
C ALA A 230 29.49 -5.29 8.08
N ILE A 231 28.86 -5.01 9.21
CA ILE A 231 27.50 -4.47 9.27
C ILE A 231 27.45 -2.99 9.72
N ARG A 232 28.59 -2.37 10.07
CA ARG A 232 28.64 -0.94 10.35
C ARG A 232 28.38 -0.14 9.08
N THR A 233 27.08 0.23 8.90
CA THR A 233 26.62 1.05 7.78
C THR A 233 26.37 2.45 8.27
N ARG A 234 27.09 3.43 7.72
CA ARG A 234 26.82 4.85 7.99
C ARG A 234 25.57 5.27 7.24
N ILE A 235 24.57 5.75 7.98
CA ILE A 235 23.27 6.21 7.47
C ILE A 235 23.27 7.72 7.41
N THR A 236 22.96 8.31 6.25
CA THR A 236 22.98 9.78 6.01
C THR A 236 21.72 10.45 6.54
N LEU A 237 21.34 10.12 7.78
CA LEU A 237 20.24 10.68 8.56
C LEU A 237 20.75 11.00 9.96
N ASP A 238 19.99 11.77 10.74
CA ASP A 238 20.29 12.13 12.14
C ASP A 238 19.62 11.17 13.14
N GLY A 239 18.55 10.48 12.72
CA GLY A 239 17.80 9.49 13.51
C GLY A 239 16.52 10.01 14.13
N ASP A 240 16.30 11.31 14.13
CA ASP A 240 15.09 11.98 14.59
C ASP A 240 14.08 12.26 13.47
N GLU A 241 14.46 11.98 12.20
CA GLU A 241 13.53 12.06 11.10
C GLU A 241 12.35 11.11 11.30
N ARG A 242 11.16 11.60 11.00
CA ARG A 242 9.90 10.91 11.25
C ARG A 242 9.41 10.24 9.99
N LYS A 243 8.79 9.06 10.15
CA LYS A 243 8.15 8.27 9.10
C LYS A 243 6.70 7.99 9.44
N SER A 244 5.82 8.38 8.53
CA SER A 244 4.39 8.24 8.68
C SER A 244 3.95 6.82 8.28
N PHE A 245 4.07 5.85 9.20
CA PHE A 245 3.60 4.49 9.02
C PHE A 245 2.16 4.34 9.51
N VAL A 246 1.35 3.56 8.78
CA VAL A 246 -0.03 3.23 9.15
C VAL A 246 -0.31 1.75 8.94
N PRO A 247 -1.01 1.07 9.88
CA PRO A 247 -1.37 -0.33 9.72
C PRO A 247 -2.40 -0.52 8.62
N VAL A 248 -2.28 -1.60 7.85
CA VAL A 248 -3.19 -1.90 6.73
C VAL A 248 -4.64 -2.11 7.16
N ASP A 249 -4.84 -2.76 8.30
CA ASP A 249 -6.16 -3.02 8.88
C ASP A 249 -6.87 -1.74 9.30
N TRP A 250 -6.16 -0.77 9.88
CA TRP A 250 -6.71 0.54 10.21
C TRP A 250 -7.10 1.33 8.95
N VAL A 251 -6.21 1.39 7.96
CA VAL A 251 -6.49 2.08 6.68
C VAL A 251 -7.74 1.51 6.02
N SER A 252 -7.86 0.18 6.03
CA SER A 252 -9.02 -0.52 5.49
C SER A 252 -10.29 -0.22 6.27
N ALA A 253 -10.25 -0.30 7.61
CA ALA A 253 -11.41 -0.04 8.45
C ALA A 253 -11.96 1.38 8.27
N VAL A 254 -11.08 2.40 8.23
CA VAL A 254 -11.48 3.80 7.98
C VAL A 254 -12.04 3.96 6.57
N ALA A 255 -11.39 3.41 5.55
CA ALA A 255 -11.87 3.51 4.18
C ALA A 255 -13.21 2.78 3.98
N ALA A 256 -13.39 1.59 4.55
CA ALA A 256 -14.65 0.86 4.53
C ALA A 256 -15.77 1.63 5.26
N HIS A 257 -15.47 2.23 6.42
CA HIS A 257 -16.42 3.08 7.12
C HIS A 257 -16.87 4.26 6.26
N ILE A 258 -15.95 4.98 5.63
CA ILE A 258 -16.27 6.15 4.80
C ILE A 258 -17.08 5.72 3.57
N VAL A 259 -16.68 4.68 2.85
CA VAL A 259 -17.34 4.25 1.60
C VAL A 259 -18.76 3.73 1.84
N THR A 260 -19.04 3.19 3.02
CA THR A 260 -20.38 2.70 3.39
C THR A 260 -21.30 3.78 3.96
N ASN A 261 -20.78 4.99 4.25
CA ASN A 261 -21.55 6.09 4.84
C ASN A 261 -21.51 7.33 3.92
N ARG A 262 -22.57 7.51 3.13
CA ARG A 262 -22.66 8.54 2.08
C ARG A 262 -22.44 9.98 2.56
N GLU A 263 -22.69 10.26 3.83
CA GLU A 263 -22.47 11.58 4.43
C GLU A 263 -21.01 12.02 4.44
N PHE A 264 -20.09 11.07 4.30
CA PHE A 264 -18.65 11.34 4.23
C PHE A 264 -18.08 11.37 2.81
N HIS A 265 -18.92 11.16 1.77
CA HIS A 265 -18.46 11.18 0.39
C HIS A 265 -18.07 12.60 -0.09
N GLY A 266 -17.29 12.69 -1.15
CA GLY A 266 -16.93 13.94 -1.80
C GLY A 266 -15.80 14.72 -1.13
N GLN A 267 -15.05 14.12 -0.22
CA GLN A 267 -13.95 14.74 0.50
C GLN A 267 -12.62 14.00 0.28
N THR A 268 -11.52 14.63 0.67
CA THR A 268 -10.19 14.02 0.72
C THR A 268 -9.85 13.68 2.17
N TYR A 269 -9.31 12.50 2.39
CA TYR A 269 -8.96 11.94 3.70
C TYR A 269 -7.50 11.55 3.75
N HIS A 270 -6.70 12.23 4.56
CA HIS A 270 -5.35 11.79 4.89
C HIS A 270 -5.42 10.68 5.94
N LEU A 271 -5.09 9.46 5.55
CA LEU A 271 -4.99 8.32 6.46
C LEU A 271 -3.55 8.23 6.98
N THR A 272 -3.24 9.06 7.98
CA THR A 272 -1.88 9.28 8.48
C THR A 272 -1.84 9.15 9.99
N PRO A 273 -0.69 8.77 10.60
CA PRO A 273 -0.60 8.62 12.04
C PRO A 273 -0.55 10.00 12.73
N GLU A 274 -1.03 10.07 13.97
CA GLU A 274 -0.81 11.25 14.81
C GLU A 274 0.64 11.35 15.31
N ASN A 275 1.26 10.20 15.57
CA ASN A 275 2.62 10.08 16.08
C ASN A 275 3.47 9.27 15.11
N PRO A 276 4.16 9.91 14.16
CA PRO A 276 5.06 9.22 13.24
C PRO A 276 6.24 8.57 13.97
N VAL A 277 6.76 7.48 13.41
CA VAL A 277 7.87 6.71 13.97
C VAL A 277 9.20 7.39 13.65
N SER A 278 10.14 7.50 14.60
CA SER A 278 11.48 8.01 14.32
C SER A 278 12.34 6.98 13.59
N VAL A 279 13.26 7.45 12.74
CA VAL A 279 14.25 6.57 12.09
C VAL A 279 15.14 5.90 13.16
N GLY A 280 15.36 6.55 14.30
CA GLY A 280 16.05 5.98 15.46
C GLY A 280 15.33 4.76 16.02
N ASP A 281 14.00 4.78 16.10
CA ASP A 281 13.23 3.63 16.57
C ASP A 281 13.18 2.50 15.51
N ILE A 282 13.09 2.87 14.24
CA ILE A 282 13.22 1.89 13.14
C ILE A 282 14.58 1.17 13.24
N LYS A 283 15.68 1.91 13.44
CA LYS A 283 17.01 1.34 13.64
C LYS A 283 17.03 0.34 14.80
N LYS A 284 16.50 0.73 15.99
CA LYS A 284 16.44 -0.16 17.16
C LYS A 284 15.67 -1.46 16.86
N VAL A 285 14.56 -1.36 16.12
CA VAL A 285 13.79 -2.54 15.71
C VAL A 285 14.59 -3.45 14.80
N LEU A 286 15.27 -2.89 13.78
CA LEU A 286 16.11 -3.67 12.86
C LEU A 286 17.23 -4.40 13.62
N GLU A 287 17.91 -3.71 14.54
CA GLU A 287 18.98 -4.28 15.36
C GLU A 287 18.46 -5.36 16.30
N SER A 288 17.31 -5.14 16.94
CA SER A 288 16.69 -6.12 17.83
C SER A 288 16.21 -7.37 17.09
N ALA A 289 15.65 -7.22 15.89
CA ALA A 289 15.17 -8.35 15.09
C ALA A 289 16.28 -9.31 14.65
N TYR A 290 17.53 -8.82 14.54
CA TYR A 290 18.69 -9.62 14.12
C TYR A 290 19.71 -9.86 15.23
N GLY A 291 19.55 -9.22 16.39
CA GLY A 291 20.44 -9.39 17.54
C GLY A 291 21.85 -8.81 17.34
N PHE A 292 21.97 -7.73 16.55
CA PHE A 292 23.24 -7.04 16.38
C PHE A 292 23.07 -5.52 16.26
N GLU A 293 24.10 -4.77 16.61
CA GLU A 293 24.20 -3.33 16.40
C GLU A 293 25.06 -3.05 15.17
N GLY A 294 24.55 -2.30 14.19
CA GLY A 294 25.29 -2.12 12.94
C GLY A 294 25.12 -0.79 12.24
N ALA A 295 23.98 -0.13 12.39
CA ALA A 295 23.73 1.16 11.74
C ALA A 295 24.23 2.33 12.60
N VAL A 296 24.94 3.30 11.98
CA VAL A 296 25.43 4.50 12.65
C VAL A 296 24.92 5.73 11.89
N PHE A 297 24.27 6.64 12.59
CA PHE A 297 23.85 7.91 12.00
C PHE A 297 25.06 8.79 11.70
N HIS A 298 25.19 9.22 10.45
CA HIS A 298 26.29 10.03 9.95
C HIS A 298 25.94 11.52 9.82
N GLY A 299 24.66 11.81 9.90
CA GLY A 299 24.09 13.16 9.77
C GLY A 299 23.34 13.35 8.45
N SER A 300 22.19 14.03 8.53
CA SER A 300 21.31 14.27 7.39
C SER A 300 22.04 15.06 6.30
N GLY A 301 21.96 14.56 5.05
CA GLY A 301 22.57 15.18 3.87
C GLY A 301 24.10 15.17 3.83
N LYS A 302 24.78 14.58 4.81
CA LYS A 302 26.26 14.49 4.80
C LYS A 302 26.70 13.32 3.92
N PRO A 303 27.54 13.55 2.90
CA PRO A 303 28.04 12.47 2.05
C PRO A 303 28.90 11.50 2.89
N VAL A 304 28.87 10.23 2.53
CA VAL A 304 29.77 9.22 3.08
C VAL A 304 31.02 9.19 2.23
N ASP A 305 32.11 9.75 2.75
CA ASP A 305 33.42 9.66 2.09
C ASP A 305 33.96 8.24 2.21
N ASP A 306 34.53 7.72 1.15
CA ASP A 306 35.12 6.37 1.08
C ASP A 306 34.17 5.27 1.61
N PRO A 307 33.01 5.06 0.94
CA PRO A 307 32.04 4.06 1.38
C PRO A 307 32.61 2.64 1.25
N THR A 308 32.38 1.81 2.25
CA THR A 308 32.70 0.38 2.21
C THR A 308 31.87 -0.34 1.13
N GLU A 309 32.28 -1.56 0.73
CA GLU A 309 31.50 -2.36 -0.22
C GLU A 309 30.06 -2.60 0.27
N ILE A 310 29.87 -2.79 1.58
CA ILE A 310 28.56 -2.97 2.20
C ILE A 310 27.74 -1.69 2.13
N GLU A 311 28.33 -0.53 2.42
CA GLU A 311 27.65 0.76 2.30
C GLU A 311 27.27 1.06 0.83
N GLN A 312 28.13 0.74 -0.12
CA GLN A 312 27.81 0.87 -1.55
C GLN A 312 26.62 0.00 -1.91
N LEU A 313 26.63 -1.27 -1.50
CA LEU A 313 25.52 -2.20 -1.72
C LEU A 313 24.22 -1.72 -1.05
N PHE A 314 24.32 -1.22 0.19
CA PHE A 314 23.18 -0.64 0.92
C PHE A 314 22.57 0.53 0.14
N TYR A 315 23.38 1.53 -0.23
CA TYR A 315 22.91 2.71 -0.95
C TYR A 315 22.37 2.38 -2.35
N GLU A 316 22.93 1.39 -3.03
CA GLU A 316 22.41 0.90 -4.31
C GLU A 316 21.00 0.30 -4.14
N HIS A 317 20.80 -0.53 -3.12
CA HIS A 317 19.50 -1.17 -2.87
C HIS A 317 18.42 -0.19 -2.42
N ILE A 318 18.76 0.80 -1.60
CA ILE A 318 17.78 1.79 -1.14
C ILE A 318 17.58 2.96 -2.09
N ARG A 319 18.32 3.03 -3.20
CA ARG A 319 18.27 4.13 -4.17
C ARG A 319 16.86 4.46 -4.62
N VAL A 320 16.01 3.45 -4.79
CA VAL A 320 14.60 3.63 -5.20
C VAL A 320 13.75 4.33 -4.15
N TYR A 321 14.22 4.40 -2.91
CA TYR A 321 13.58 5.04 -1.77
C TYR A 321 14.24 6.36 -1.34
N ASN A 322 15.22 6.88 -2.10
CA ASN A 322 15.99 8.07 -1.72
C ASN A 322 15.10 9.29 -1.42
N SER A 323 13.98 9.46 -2.14
CA SER A 323 13.03 10.55 -1.90
C SER A 323 12.36 10.49 -0.53
N TYR A 324 12.34 9.31 0.09
CA TYR A 324 11.82 9.10 1.45
C TYR A 324 12.92 9.13 2.53
N TRP A 325 14.17 9.38 2.14
CA TRP A 325 15.33 9.43 3.04
C TRP A 325 15.47 10.82 3.68
N ARG A 326 14.40 11.29 4.30
CA ARG A 326 14.24 12.63 4.88
C ARG A 326 13.12 12.62 5.92
N ASP A 327 12.93 13.70 6.67
CA ASP A 327 11.77 13.87 7.53
C ASP A 327 10.48 13.94 6.70
N ASP A 328 9.41 13.29 7.15
CA ASP A 328 8.10 13.40 6.51
C ASP A 328 7.43 14.72 6.91
N PRO A 329 6.62 15.35 6.02
CA PRO A 329 5.83 16.52 6.38
C PRO A 329 4.75 16.14 7.42
N ARG A 330 4.16 17.16 8.05
CA ARG A 330 2.99 16.97 8.90
C ARG A 330 1.73 16.95 8.05
N PHE A 331 1.05 15.83 8.05
CA PHE A 331 -0.20 15.69 7.32
C PHE A 331 -1.39 16.12 8.17
N ASP A 332 -2.22 17.03 7.64
CA ASP A 332 -3.52 17.33 8.23
C ASP A 332 -4.44 16.12 8.08
N GLY A 333 -5.09 15.69 9.13
CA GLY A 333 -6.04 14.58 9.15
C GLY A 333 -7.40 14.99 9.74
N ALA A 334 -7.78 16.25 9.62
CA ALA A 334 -8.99 16.79 10.23
C ALA A 334 -10.25 16.10 9.70
N ASN A 335 -10.34 15.88 8.38
CA ASN A 335 -11.48 15.18 7.77
C ASN A 335 -11.56 13.72 8.25
N THR A 336 -10.42 13.02 8.30
CA THR A 336 -10.37 11.63 8.80
C THR A 336 -10.83 11.53 10.25
N LYS A 337 -10.34 12.42 11.11
CA LYS A 337 -10.75 12.48 12.53
C LYS A 337 -12.23 12.79 12.70
N SER A 338 -12.75 13.67 11.86
CA SER A 338 -14.18 14.05 11.88
C SER A 338 -15.08 12.92 11.40
N ALA A 339 -14.69 12.22 10.32
CA ALA A 339 -15.50 11.14 9.74
C ALA A 339 -15.44 9.84 10.55
N ALA A 340 -14.29 9.52 11.15
CA ALA A 340 -14.06 8.26 11.85
C ALA A 340 -13.47 8.46 13.27
N PRO A 341 -14.09 9.24 14.17
CA PRO A 341 -13.56 9.51 15.50
C PRO A 341 -13.47 8.26 16.39
N HIS A 342 -14.23 7.23 16.07
CA HIS A 342 -14.26 5.93 16.76
C HIS A 342 -13.18 4.96 16.26
N LEU A 343 -12.44 5.32 15.22
CA LEU A 343 -11.35 4.54 14.61
C LEU A 343 -10.02 5.34 14.69
N PRO A 344 -9.48 5.61 15.88
CA PRO A 344 -8.22 6.29 15.98
C PRO A 344 -7.08 5.45 15.37
N CYS A 345 -6.12 6.11 14.71
CA CYS A 345 -4.95 5.41 14.20
C CYS A 345 -4.15 4.79 15.37
N PRO A 346 -3.87 3.47 15.35
CA PRO A 346 -3.00 2.85 16.33
C PRO A 346 -1.63 3.52 16.36
N THR A 347 -1.06 3.71 17.54
CA THR A 347 0.33 4.16 17.66
C THR A 347 1.24 3.00 17.29
N ILE A 348 2.06 3.19 16.27
CA ILE A 348 3.07 2.21 15.89
C ILE A 348 4.30 2.45 16.78
N ASP A 349 4.43 1.63 17.81
CA ASP A 349 5.54 1.63 18.73
C ASP A 349 6.61 0.58 18.39
N PHE A 350 7.63 0.49 19.23
CA PHE A 350 8.71 -0.48 19.07
C PHE A 350 8.21 -1.92 19.01
N GLU A 351 7.29 -2.31 19.89
CA GLU A 351 6.78 -3.69 19.99
C GLU A 351 5.99 -4.08 18.74
N MET A 352 5.14 -3.20 18.26
CA MET A 352 4.38 -3.42 17.02
C MET A 352 5.31 -3.54 15.80
N LEU A 353 6.29 -2.66 15.65
CA LEU A 353 7.26 -2.74 14.55
C LEU A 353 8.12 -4.00 14.64
N LEU A 354 8.53 -4.40 15.85
CA LEU A 354 9.29 -5.63 16.06
C LEU A 354 8.45 -6.88 15.72
N MET A 355 7.18 -6.89 16.09
CA MET A 355 6.25 -7.95 15.68
C MET A 355 6.13 -8.04 14.15
N MET A 356 5.97 -6.90 13.47
CA MET A 356 5.92 -6.84 12.00
C MET A 356 7.24 -7.31 11.36
N ALA A 357 8.38 -6.92 11.93
CA ALA A 357 9.70 -7.35 11.47
C ALA A 357 9.86 -8.87 11.60
N ASN A 358 9.55 -9.42 12.78
CA ASN A 358 9.63 -10.86 13.03
C ASN A 358 8.68 -11.66 12.11
N LYS A 359 7.49 -11.14 11.86
CA LYS A 359 6.55 -11.75 10.90
C LYS A 359 7.09 -11.78 9.48
N ALA A 360 7.71 -10.72 9.02
CA ALA A 360 8.34 -10.66 7.70
C ALA A 360 9.51 -11.65 7.57
N ILE A 361 10.32 -11.79 8.62
CA ILE A 361 11.42 -12.78 8.71
C ILE A 361 10.87 -14.21 8.69
N GLU A 362 9.83 -14.52 9.50
CA GLU A 362 9.13 -15.80 9.50
C GLU A 362 8.64 -16.19 8.10
N MET A 363 8.14 -15.21 7.34
CA MET A 363 7.65 -15.40 5.99
C MET A 363 8.76 -15.43 4.93
N ASP A 364 10.04 -15.33 5.30
CA ASP A 364 11.20 -15.25 4.39
C ASP A 364 11.00 -14.14 3.32
N PHE A 365 10.39 -13.03 3.69
CA PHE A 365 10.05 -11.90 2.82
C PHE A 365 9.33 -12.32 1.53
N ARG A 366 8.52 -13.37 1.61
CA ARG A 366 7.76 -13.92 0.49
C ARG A 366 6.33 -14.19 0.91
N TRP A 367 5.41 -13.76 0.04
CA TRP A 367 4.02 -14.16 0.17
C TRP A 367 3.64 -15.11 -0.97
N LYS A 368 3.06 -16.25 -0.59
CA LYS A 368 2.38 -17.15 -1.53
C LYS A 368 1.04 -17.50 -0.92
N GLU A 369 -0.03 -17.21 -1.62
CA GLU A 369 -1.35 -17.66 -1.22
C GLU A 369 -1.37 -19.19 -1.19
N LYS A 370 -1.70 -19.76 -0.03
CA LYS A 370 -1.86 -21.22 0.11
C LYS A 370 -3.20 -21.59 -0.53
N VAL A 371 -3.17 -22.27 -1.65
CA VAL A 371 -4.38 -22.89 -2.22
C VAL A 371 -4.75 -24.07 -1.33
N PRO A 372 -5.94 -24.12 -0.71
CA PRO A 372 -6.40 -25.27 0.05
C PRO A 372 -6.39 -26.52 -0.84
N GLY A 373 -5.74 -27.59 -0.38
CA GLY A 373 -5.66 -28.88 -1.12
C GLY A 373 -4.33 -29.15 -1.86
N THR A 374 -3.43 -28.19 -2.02
CA THR A 374 -2.08 -28.46 -2.51
C THR A 374 -1.15 -28.85 -1.36
N LYS A 375 -0.79 -30.14 -1.29
CA LYS A 375 0.29 -30.58 -0.37
C LYS A 375 1.57 -29.86 -0.74
N VAL A 376 2.11 -29.06 0.20
CA VAL A 376 3.46 -28.50 0.09
C VAL A 376 4.43 -29.68 0.02
N PRO A 377 5.31 -29.79 -0.99
CA PRO A 377 6.38 -30.79 -0.96
C PRO A 377 7.23 -30.48 0.29
N ALA A 378 7.47 -31.51 1.11
CA ALA A 378 8.38 -31.41 2.24
C ALA A 378 9.74 -30.93 1.70
N THR A 379 10.24 -29.80 2.18
CA THR A 379 11.61 -29.40 1.96
C THR A 379 12.50 -30.46 2.59
N SER A 380 13.18 -31.25 1.76
CA SER A 380 14.26 -32.12 2.20
C SER A 380 15.33 -31.27 2.87
N THR A 381 15.60 -31.59 4.11
CA THR A 381 16.68 -31.10 4.98
C THR A 381 18.03 -31.09 4.34
#